data_a5725e80406f02410a36617c0d1e75fb
#
_entry.id   a5725e80406f02410a36617c0d1e75fb
#
_cell.length_a   1.000
_cell.length_b   1.000
_cell.length_c   1.000
_cell.angle_alpha   90.00
_cell.angle_beta   90.00
_cell.angle_gamma   90.00
#
_symmetry.space_group_name_H-M   'P 1'
#
loop_
_entity.id
_entity.type
_entity.pdbx_description
1 polymer ?
#
loop_
_entity_poly.entity_id
_entity_poly.type
_entity_poly.pdbx_seq_one_letter_code
_entity_poly.pdbx_strand_id
1 'polypeptide(L)'
;MLETTLFPLGLLKFQFHYLRPAGDHFLLLGARCAYRKNGPDQNAWIVSRDGTVLSRFCLGDGIQDCVVKKDGTIITSYFDEGVFGNYGWDEPLGACGLIAWTSEGTSFWKNEKYSIYDCYAISLDEEENLWFYYYDEFRLVRTNFK
;
A
#
# COMPACT_ATOMS: atom_id res chain seq x y z
N MET A 1 -12.65 3.36 -31.56
CA MET A 1 -12.47 4.76 -31.13
C MET A 1 -12.06 4.77 -29.66
N LEU A 2 -11.07 5.56 -29.31
CA LEU A 2 -10.70 5.77 -27.91
C LEU A 2 -11.56 6.89 -27.35
N GLU A 3 -12.23 6.60 -26.25
CA GLU A 3 -12.99 7.59 -25.49
C GLU A 3 -12.20 8.00 -24.24
N THR A 4 -12.20 9.27 -23.93
CA THR A 4 -11.55 9.80 -22.74
C THR A 4 -12.59 10.42 -21.82
N THR A 5 -12.62 10.00 -20.58
CA THR A 5 -13.49 10.55 -19.55
C THR A 5 -12.65 11.05 -18.37
N LEU A 6 -12.93 12.26 -17.91
CA LEU A 6 -12.28 12.88 -16.79
C LEU A 6 -13.19 12.77 -15.56
N PHE A 7 -12.63 12.22 -14.46
CA PHE A 7 -13.32 12.10 -13.18
C PHE A 7 -12.62 12.97 -12.14
N PRO A 8 -13.20 14.12 -11.75
CA PRO A 8 -12.62 14.97 -10.72
C PRO A 8 -12.78 14.34 -9.33
N LEU A 9 -11.69 14.32 -8.53
CA LEU A 9 -11.69 13.78 -7.17
C LEU A 9 -12.09 14.81 -6.09
N GLY A 10 -12.73 15.92 -6.49
CA GLY A 10 -13.10 17.01 -5.60
C GLY A 10 -11.96 18.01 -5.35
N LEU A 11 -12.09 18.80 -4.29
CA LEU A 11 -11.17 19.90 -3.97
C LEU A 11 -9.95 19.45 -3.14
N LEU A 12 -9.95 18.23 -2.61
CA LEU A 12 -8.86 17.73 -1.77
C LEU A 12 -7.66 17.35 -2.62
N LYS A 13 -6.53 17.96 -2.31
CA LYS A 13 -5.24 17.67 -2.95
C LYS A 13 -4.45 16.71 -2.09
N PHE A 14 -4.13 15.55 -2.64
CA PHE A 14 -3.23 14.58 -2.04
C PHE A 14 -2.30 14.02 -3.12
N GLN A 15 -1.05 13.73 -2.76
CA GLN A 15 -0.08 13.18 -3.70
C GLN A 15 -0.20 11.65 -3.72
N PHE A 16 -0.93 11.14 -4.72
CA PHE A 16 -1.00 9.71 -4.97
C PHE A 16 0.09 9.29 -5.95
N HIS A 17 0.78 8.21 -5.62
CA HIS A 17 1.86 7.63 -6.42
C HIS A 17 1.42 6.34 -7.10
N TYR A 18 0.40 5.69 -6.55
CA TYR A 18 -0.10 4.42 -7.05
C TYR A 18 -1.58 4.48 -7.34
N LEU A 19 -1.96 3.93 -8.48
CA LEU A 19 -3.34 3.62 -8.87
C LEU A 19 -3.43 2.13 -9.14
N ARG A 20 -4.31 1.43 -8.43
CA ARG A 20 -4.52 -0.01 -8.60
C ARG A 20 -6.00 -0.32 -8.73
N PRO A 21 -6.40 -1.22 -9.64
CA PRO A 21 -7.75 -1.78 -9.60
C PRO A 21 -8.00 -2.49 -8.27
N ALA A 22 -9.19 -2.32 -7.72
CA ALA A 22 -9.63 -2.92 -6.46
C ALA A 22 -11.09 -3.40 -6.61
N GLY A 23 -11.27 -4.58 -7.25
CA GLY A 23 -12.58 -5.06 -7.67
C GLY A 23 -13.22 -4.10 -8.68
N ASP A 24 -14.42 -3.61 -8.40
CA ASP A 24 -15.13 -2.61 -9.23
C ASP A 24 -14.67 -1.17 -8.97
N HIS A 25 -13.75 -0.97 -8.05
CA HIS A 25 -13.24 0.33 -7.62
C HIS A 25 -11.75 0.48 -7.92
N PHE A 26 -11.17 1.59 -7.47
CA PHE A 26 -9.74 1.84 -7.55
C PHE A 26 -9.18 2.17 -6.17
N LEU A 27 -7.97 1.71 -5.91
CA LEU A 27 -7.13 2.20 -4.82
C LEU A 27 -6.23 3.31 -5.36
N LEU A 28 -6.30 4.48 -4.73
CA LEU A 28 -5.31 5.56 -4.86
C LEU A 28 -4.46 5.56 -3.59
N LEU A 29 -3.15 5.50 -3.72
CA LEU A 29 -2.25 5.37 -2.59
C LEU A 29 -1.07 6.34 -2.69
N GLY A 30 -0.86 7.11 -1.63
CA GLY A 30 0.34 7.93 -1.47
C GLY A 30 1.48 7.14 -0.85
N ALA A 31 2.68 7.21 -1.45
CA ALA A 31 3.88 6.58 -0.90
C ALA A 31 4.32 7.22 0.42
N ARG A 32 4.00 8.49 0.60
CA ARG A 32 4.34 9.24 1.81
C ARG A 32 3.10 9.50 2.65
N CYS A 33 3.29 9.46 3.97
CA CYS A 33 2.22 9.63 4.95
C CYS A 33 2.81 10.24 6.21
N ALA A 34 2.46 11.49 6.52
CA ALA A 34 2.94 12.14 7.73
C ALA A 34 2.12 11.72 8.96
N TYR A 35 2.80 11.53 10.08
CA TYR A 35 2.16 11.42 11.39
C TYR A 35 2.12 12.81 12.04
N ARG A 36 0.94 13.39 12.14
CA ARG A 36 0.74 14.76 12.64
C ARG A 36 0.27 14.74 14.08
N LYS A 37 0.16 15.91 14.69
CA LYS A 37 -0.33 16.08 16.07
C LYS A 37 -1.68 15.36 16.34
N ASN A 38 -2.57 15.33 15.34
CA ASN A 38 -3.89 14.71 15.45
C ASN A 38 -3.97 13.30 14.85
N GLY A 39 -2.83 12.69 14.54
CA GLY A 39 -2.75 11.36 13.95
C GLY A 39 -2.18 11.35 12.53
N PRO A 40 -2.10 10.17 11.92
CA PRO A 40 -1.52 10.04 10.58
C PRO A 40 -2.46 10.56 9.48
N ASP A 41 -1.87 11.01 8.38
CA ASP A 41 -2.60 11.25 7.16
C ASP A 41 -3.28 9.96 6.67
N GLN A 42 -4.40 10.08 6.01
CA GLN A 42 -5.08 8.97 5.35
C GLN A 42 -4.61 8.91 3.89
N ASN A 43 -3.57 8.14 3.64
CA ASN A 43 -2.88 8.09 2.34
C ASN A 43 -3.43 7.05 1.37
N ALA A 44 -4.44 6.29 1.77
CA ALA A 44 -5.12 5.31 0.92
C ALA A 44 -6.59 5.67 0.77
N TRP A 45 -7.05 5.77 -0.49
CA TRP A 45 -8.42 6.11 -0.82
C TRP A 45 -9.00 5.04 -1.75
N ILE A 46 -10.19 4.54 -1.41
CA ILE A 46 -10.99 3.72 -2.32
C ILE A 46 -11.94 4.64 -3.06
N VAL A 47 -11.88 4.60 -4.38
CA VAL A 47 -12.61 5.50 -5.28
C VAL A 47 -13.41 4.66 -6.26
N SER A 48 -14.68 4.99 -6.44
CA SER A 48 -15.53 4.36 -7.44
C SER A 48 -15.17 4.80 -8.86
N ARG A 49 -15.71 4.12 -9.86
CA ARG A 49 -15.43 4.40 -11.28
C ARG A 49 -15.90 5.78 -11.75
N ASP A 50 -16.80 6.44 -11.02
CA ASP A 50 -17.27 7.80 -11.29
C ASP A 50 -16.49 8.88 -10.52
N GLY A 51 -15.45 8.51 -9.79
CA GLY A 51 -14.60 9.42 -9.02
C GLY A 51 -15.09 9.71 -7.60
N THR A 52 -16.14 9.02 -7.12
CA THR A 52 -16.62 9.19 -5.74
C THR A 52 -15.66 8.53 -4.76
N VAL A 53 -15.20 9.26 -3.75
CA VAL A 53 -14.38 8.71 -2.67
C VAL A 53 -15.26 7.93 -1.70
N LEU A 54 -15.08 6.61 -1.64
CA LEU A 54 -15.90 5.70 -0.83
C LEU A 54 -15.34 5.53 0.58
N SER A 55 -14.02 5.46 0.72
CA SER A 55 -13.35 5.31 2.01
C SER A 55 -11.93 5.86 1.97
N ARG A 56 -11.40 6.17 3.15
CA ARG A 56 -10.01 6.63 3.35
C ARG A 56 -9.45 5.94 4.58
N PHE A 57 -8.18 5.55 4.52
CA PHE A 57 -7.48 4.96 5.64
C PHE A 57 -5.97 5.16 5.51
N CYS A 58 -5.23 4.81 6.56
CA CYS A 58 -3.78 4.95 6.60
C CYS A 58 -3.12 3.59 6.40
N LEU A 59 -2.17 3.50 5.47
CA LEU A 59 -1.32 2.32 5.26
C LEU A 59 0.15 2.57 5.65
N GLY A 60 0.44 3.69 6.29
CA GLY A 60 1.78 4.06 6.75
C GLY A 60 2.60 4.84 5.75
N ASP A 61 3.77 5.27 6.18
CA ASP A 61 4.73 6.02 5.36
C ASP A 61 5.77 5.09 4.72
N GLY A 62 6.42 5.59 3.68
CA GLY A 62 7.53 4.90 3.04
C GLY A 62 7.13 3.68 2.22
N ILE A 63 5.99 3.75 1.52
CA ILE A 63 5.50 2.66 0.68
C ILE A 63 6.31 2.62 -0.62
N GLN A 64 6.98 1.50 -0.85
CA GLN A 64 7.78 1.25 -2.05
C GLN A 64 6.90 0.81 -3.22
N ASP A 65 5.94 -0.07 -2.96
CA ASP A 65 5.00 -0.58 -3.95
C ASP A 65 3.74 -1.15 -3.28
N CYS A 66 2.70 -1.35 -4.08
CA CYS A 66 1.49 -2.03 -3.63
C CYS A 66 0.89 -2.88 -4.75
N VAL A 67 0.27 -3.98 -4.36
CA VAL A 67 -0.55 -4.84 -5.21
C VAL A 67 -1.90 -5.08 -4.56
N VAL A 68 -2.93 -5.33 -5.35
CA VAL A 68 -4.28 -5.64 -4.87
C VAL A 68 -4.73 -6.95 -5.49
N LYS A 69 -5.13 -7.90 -4.64
CA LYS A 69 -5.66 -9.19 -5.07
C LYS A 69 -7.11 -9.06 -5.53
N LYS A 70 -7.61 -10.06 -6.25
CA LYS A 70 -9.00 -10.09 -6.73
C LYS A 70 -10.04 -10.07 -5.60
N ASP A 71 -9.68 -10.59 -4.42
CA ASP A 71 -10.53 -10.57 -3.22
C ASP A 71 -10.51 -9.22 -2.47
N GLY A 72 -9.77 -8.22 -2.97
CA GLY A 72 -9.64 -6.90 -2.34
C GLY A 72 -8.50 -6.78 -1.34
N THR A 73 -7.75 -7.85 -1.07
CA THR A 73 -6.56 -7.79 -0.21
C THR A 73 -5.54 -6.81 -0.78
N ILE A 74 -5.13 -5.85 0.01
CA ILE A 74 -4.08 -4.87 -0.33
C ILE A 74 -2.77 -5.34 0.30
N ILE A 75 -1.69 -5.33 -0.47
CA ILE A 75 -0.36 -5.69 0.03
C ILE A 75 0.57 -4.52 -0.24
N THR A 76 1.26 -4.05 0.81
CA THR A 76 2.20 -2.94 0.73
C THR A 76 3.60 -3.38 1.13
N SER A 77 4.59 -2.96 0.36
CA SER A 77 6.00 -3.06 0.69
C SER A 77 6.54 -1.69 1.09
N TYR A 78 7.56 -1.67 1.92
CA TYR A 78 8.12 -0.45 2.49
C TYR A 78 9.61 -0.34 2.18
N PHE A 79 10.06 0.87 1.84
CA PHE A 79 11.47 1.19 1.76
C PHE A 79 12.02 1.61 3.14
N ASP A 80 13.31 1.89 3.25
CA ASP A 80 14.02 2.10 4.50
C ASP A 80 13.38 3.15 5.42
N GLU A 81 12.96 4.29 4.91
CA GLU A 81 12.29 5.32 5.73
C GLU A 81 10.94 4.84 6.30
N GLY A 82 10.23 3.98 5.59
CA GLY A 82 9.00 3.36 6.07
C GLY A 82 9.23 2.26 7.10
N VAL A 83 10.39 1.60 7.03
CA VAL A 83 10.81 0.57 7.98
C VAL A 83 11.33 1.20 9.26
N PHE A 84 12.22 2.19 9.16
CA PHE A 84 12.89 2.80 10.30
C PHE A 84 12.19 4.02 10.87
N GLY A 85 11.30 4.64 10.11
CA GLY A 85 10.52 5.79 10.51
C GLY A 85 11.04 7.11 9.94
N ASN A 86 10.12 7.96 9.49
CA ASN A 86 10.31 9.32 9.02
C ASN A 86 8.97 10.07 9.12
N TYR A 87 8.91 11.33 8.76
CA TYR A 87 7.68 12.13 8.74
C TYR A 87 6.82 12.06 10.02
N GLY A 88 7.47 12.02 11.20
CA GLY A 88 6.78 12.03 12.49
C GLY A 88 6.38 10.65 13.02
N TRP A 89 6.74 9.56 12.36
CA TRP A 89 6.48 8.20 12.81
C TRP A 89 7.53 7.73 13.82
N ASP A 90 7.22 7.78 15.11
CA ASP A 90 8.05 7.18 16.17
C ASP A 90 7.95 5.66 16.16
N GLU A 91 6.75 5.14 15.83
CA GLU A 91 6.48 3.72 15.64
C GLU A 91 5.92 3.49 14.23
N PRO A 92 6.78 3.26 13.23
CA PRO A 92 6.34 3.14 11.84
C PRO A 92 5.51 1.87 11.61
N LEU A 93 4.40 1.99 10.87
CA LEU A 93 3.58 0.83 10.48
C LEU A 93 4.38 -0.16 9.62
N GLY A 94 5.24 0.37 8.76
CA GLY A 94 6.06 -0.41 7.82
C GLY A 94 7.28 -1.10 8.43
N ALA A 95 7.46 -1.09 9.76
CA ALA A 95 8.64 -1.64 10.42
C ALA A 95 8.97 -3.10 10.07
N CYS A 96 7.96 -3.90 9.72
CA CYS A 96 8.14 -5.29 9.27
C CYS A 96 8.48 -5.41 7.76
N GLY A 97 8.47 -4.32 7.01
CA GLY A 97 8.82 -4.24 5.60
C GLY A 97 7.74 -4.70 4.61
N LEU A 98 6.73 -5.45 5.06
CA LEU A 98 5.70 -6.03 4.20
C LEU A 98 4.44 -6.35 5.02
N ILE A 99 3.28 -5.86 4.57
CA ILE A 99 2.00 -6.01 5.26
C ILE A 99 0.89 -6.36 4.27
N ALA A 100 -0.04 -7.24 4.66
CA ALA A 100 -1.31 -7.47 3.98
C ALA A 100 -2.48 -6.91 4.80
N TRP A 101 -3.40 -6.25 4.11
CA TRP A 101 -4.53 -5.52 4.65
C TRP A 101 -5.84 -6.00 4.03
N THR A 102 -6.92 -5.88 4.77
CA THR A 102 -8.26 -5.95 4.18
C THR A 102 -8.52 -4.76 3.26
N SER A 103 -9.58 -4.82 2.48
CA SER A 103 -10.03 -3.70 1.63
C SER A 103 -10.40 -2.44 2.41
N GLU A 104 -10.60 -2.54 3.71
CA GLU A 104 -10.92 -1.44 4.64
C GLU A 104 -9.70 -0.90 5.38
N GLY A 105 -8.50 -1.43 5.11
CA GLY A 105 -7.27 -0.96 5.72
C GLY A 105 -6.96 -1.53 7.10
N THR A 106 -7.52 -2.69 7.44
CA THR A 106 -7.15 -3.44 8.65
C THR A 106 -6.08 -4.47 8.31
N SER A 107 -4.92 -4.41 8.98
CA SER A 107 -3.85 -5.38 8.77
C SER A 107 -4.24 -6.74 9.36
N PHE A 108 -4.04 -7.80 8.60
CA PHE A 108 -4.28 -9.16 9.07
C PHE A 108 -3.03 -10.06 8.95
N TRP A 109 -2.02 -9.62 8.21
CA TRP A 109 -0.74 -10.31 8.09
C TRP A 109 0.40 -9.32 8.05
N LYS A 110 1.46 -9.60 8.78
CA LYS A 110 2.72 -8.86 8.77
C LYS A 110 3.87 -9.83 8.61
N ASN A 111 4.89 -9.45 7.86
CA ASN A 111 6.10 -10.25 7.79
C ASN A 111 6.79 -10.27 9.16
N GLU A 112 6.96 -11.45 9.72
CA GLU A 112 7.70 -11.70 10.98
C GLU A 112 8.90 -12.63 10.77
N LYS A 113 9.02 -13.20 9.56
CA LYS A 113 10.01 -14.24 9.27
C LYS A 113 11.32 -13.70 8.73
N TYR A 114 11.26 -12.63 7.95
CA TYR A 114 12.42 -12.08 7.25
C TYR A 114 12.76 -10.69 7.79
N SER A 115 14.06 -10.42 8.00
CA SER A 115 14.54 -9.08 8.38
C SER A 115 14.59 -8.20 7.13
N ILE A 116 13.51 -7.47 6.87
CA ILE A 116 13.39 -6.59 5.72
C ILE A 116 13.71 -5.16 6.15
N TYR A 117 14.78 -4.59 5.59
CA TYR A 117 15.15 -3.19 5.80
C TYR A 117 14.67 -2.29 4.66
N ASP A 118 14.52 -2.87 3.47
CA ASP A 118 13.99 -2.23 2.28
C ASP A 118 13.41 -3.32 1.36
N CYS A 119 12.11 -3.30 1.13
CA CYS A 119 11.46 -4.27 0.25
C CYS A 119 11.38 -3.71 -1.17
N TYR A 120 12.32 -4.05 -2.01
CA TYR A 120 12.52 -3.46 -3.33
C TYR A 120 11.42 -3.74 -4.33
N ALA A 121 10.88 -4.95 -4.33
CA ALA A 121 9.95 -5.37 -5.36
C ALA A 121 8.93 -6.38 -4.84
N ILE A 122 7.70 -6.24 -5.28
CA ILE A 122 6.62 -7.20 -5.04
C ILE A 122 5.85 -7.47 -6.33
N SER A 123 5.31 -8.68 -6.46
CA SER A 123 4.44 -9.06 -7.56
C SER A 123 3.52 -10.19 -7.16
N LEU A 124 2.35 -10.27 -7.79
CA LEU A 124 1.46 -11.43 -7.66
C LEU A 124 1.67 -12.36 -8.87
N ASP A 125 1.69 -13.67 -8.62
CA ASP A 125 1.62 -14.66 -9.69
C ASP A 125 0.16 -14.93 -10.12
N GLU A 126 -0.05 -15.81 -11.11
CA GLU A 126 -1.39 -16.14 -11.62
C GLU A 126 -2.31 -16.77 -10.58
N GLU A 127 -1.74 -17.41 -9.56
CA GLU A 127 -2.45 -17.99 -8.41
C GLU A 127 -2.62 -16.98 -7.25
N GLU A 128 -2.24 -15.72 -7.49
CA GLU A 128 -2.27 -14.63 -6.49
C GLU A 128 -1.38 -14.88 -5.27
N ASN A 129 -0.33 -15.69 -5.38
CA ASN A 129 0.71 -15.73 -4.36
C ASN A 129 1.61 -14.51 -4.51
N LEU A 130 2.06 -13.98 -3.39
CA LEU A 130 2.97 -12.86 -3.36
C LEU A 130 4.40 -13.34 -3.55
N TRP A 131 5.11 -12.71 -4.49
CA TRP A 131 6.55 -12.78 -4.64
C TRP A 131 7.15 -11.46 -4.19
N PHE A 132 8.23 -11.51 -3.43
CA PHE A 132 8.94 -10.31 -2.99
C PHE A 132 10.44 -10.51 -2.93
N TYR A 133 11.16 -9.38 -3.13
CA TYR A 133 12.61 -9.31 -3.13
C TYR A 133 13.06 -8.12 -2.27
N TYR A 134 14.03 -8.32 -1.38
CA TYR A 134 14.34 -7.34 -0.35
C TYR A 134 15.82 -7.25 0.00
N TYR A 135 16.21 -6.11 0.53
CA TYR A 135 17.48 -5.85 1.21
C TYR A 135 17.30 -6.18 2.73
N ASP A 136 18.27 -6.81 3.42
CA ASP A 136 19.69 -6.93 3.06
C ASP A 136 20.09 -8.35 2.56
N GLU A 137 19.24 -9.34 2.73
CA GLU A 137 19.59 -10.72 2.37
C GLU A 137 19.46 -11.02 0.87
N PHE A 138 18.81 -10.14 0.08
CA PHE A 138 18.60 -10.29 -1.37
C PHE A 138 17.93 -11.62 -1.76
N ARG A 139 16.95 -12.03 -0.98
CA ARG A 139 16.20 -13.26 -1.25
C ARG A 139 14.97 -12.98 -2.07
N LEU A 140 14.69 -13.89 -3.01
CA LEU A 140 13.39 -13.97 -3.67
C LEU A 140 12.51 -14.94 -2.91
N VAL A 141 11.38 -14.46 -2.40
CA VAL A 141 10.48 -15.25 -1.55
C VAL A 141 9.08 -15.28 -2.16
N ARG A 142 8.41 -16.42 -2.05
CA ARG A 142 7.00 -16.62 -2.38
C ARG A 142 6.21 -16.94 -1.12
N THR A 143 5.05 -16.31 -0.94
CA THR A 143 4.14 -16.58 0.18
C THR A 143 2.68 -16.51 -0.27
N ASN A 144 1.85 -17.30 0.39
CA ASN A 144 0.37 -17.25 0.28
C ASN A 144 -0.30 -16.75 1.57
N PHE A 145 0.47 -16.15 2.49
CA PHE A 145 0.01 -15.63 3.79
C PHE A 145 -0.50 -16.69 4.79
N LYS A 146 -0.03 -17.92 4.68
CA LYS A 146 -0.32 -19.00 5.62
C LYS A 146 0.87 -19.30 6.52
#